data_ab745340b6b40213f2762da4e3b22fbe
#
_entry.id   ab745340b6b40213f2762da4e3b22fbe
#
_cell.length_a   1.000
_cell.length_b   1.000
_cell.length_c   1.000
_cell.angle_alpha   90.00
_cell.angle_beta   90.00
_cell.angle_gamma   90.00
#
_symmetry.space_group_name_H-M   'P 1'
#
loop_
_entity.id
_entity.type
_entity.pdbx_description
1 polymer ?
#
loop_
_entity_poly.entity_id
_entity_poly.type
_entity_poly.pdbx_seq_one_letter_code
_entity_poly.pdbx_strand_id
1 'polypeptide(L)'
;MTIAPGDTLPDLTLTAPDGTPVRLADFTGHKLVLFFYPKDDTPGCTTENIDFSALADDFAKAGTALLGISKDPPKKHQKFIAKHGLTAPLASDAETEGLSDVLGFWTEKSMYGRSYLGMVRSTVLVGTDGKVALVWSPVKVKGHAAEVLKAAQAL
;
A
#
# COMPACT_ATOMS: atom_id res chain seq x y z
N MET A 1 -15.86 0.06 7.86
CA MET A 1 -15.84 -1.37 7.54
C MET A 1 -14.39 -1.78 7.28
N THR A 2 -13.94 -2.86 7.88
CA THR A 2 -12.55 -3.30 7.72
C THR A 2 -12.48 -4.40 6.66
N ILE A 3 -11.56 -4.27 5.71
CA ILE A 3 -11.35 -5.29 4.67
C ILE A 3 -10.86 -6.59 5.30
N ALA A 4 -11.31 -7.72 4.76
CA ALA A 4 -10.95 -9.05 5.26
C ALA A 4 -10.71 -10.02 4.08
N PRO A 5 -9.97 -11.12 4.32
CA PRO A 5 -9.83 -12.17 3.30
C PRO A 5 -11.18 -12.64 2.77
N GLY A 6 -11.27 -12.80 1.46
CA GLY A 6 -12.50 -13.14 0.75
C GLY A 6 -13.29 -11.96 0.23
N ASP A 7 -13.05 -10.77 0.74
CA ASP A 7 -13.71 -9.56 0.25
C ASP A 7 -13.19 -9.19 -1.14
N THR A 8 -14.07 -8.63 -1.95
CA THR A 8 -13.67 -8.07 -3.25
C THR A 8 -13.03 -6.70 -3.03
N LEU A 9 -11.87 -6.48 -3.66
CA LEU A 9 -11.22 -5.17 -3.60
C LEU A 9 -12.09 -4.14 -4.32
N PRO A 10 -12.43 -3.00 -3.68
CA PRO A 10 -13.20 -1.96 -4.35
C PRO A 10 -12.48 -1.41 -5.57
N ASP A 11 -13.24 -1.12 -6.64
CA ASP A 11 -12.68 -0.47 -7.85
C ASP A 11 -12.63 1.04 -7.62
N LEU A 12 -11.52 1.50 -7.05
CA LEU A 12 -11.26 2.92 -6.82
C LEU A 12 -10.04 3.38 -7.62
N THR A 13 -9.97 4.69 -7.85
CA THR A 13 -8.88 5.30 -8.61
C THR A 13 -8.00 6.10 -7.66
N LEU A 14 -6.70 5.88 -7.78
CA LEU A 14 -5.65 6.60 -7.06
C LEU A 14 -4.92 7.52 -8.05
N THR A 15 -3.99 8.32 -7.55
CA THR A 15 -3.21 9.24 -8.38
C THR A 15 -1.73 8.85 -8.33
N ALA A 16 -1.13 8.61 -9.50
CA ALA A 16 0.29 8.33 -9.62
C ALA A 16 1.14 9.58 -9.34
N PRO A 17 2.45 9.44 -9.05
CA PRO A 17 3.31 10.59 -8.79
C PRO A 17 3.35 11.61 -9.93
N ASP A 18 3.15 11.19 -11.18
CA ASP A 18 3.09 12.07 -12.34
C ASP A 18 1.71 12.71 -12.56
N GLY A 19 0.75 12.47 -11.67
CA GLY A 19 -0.60 13.01 -11.75
C GLY A 19 -1.59 12.18 -12.54
N THR A 20 -1.15 11.07 -13.16
CA THR A 20 -2.06 10.21 -13.93
C THR A 20 -2.89 9.31 -13.02
N PRO A 21 -4.10 8.89 -13.46
CA PRO A 21 -4.93 8.01 -12.66
C PRO A 21 -4.38 6.58 -12.62
N VAL A 22 -4.50 5.94 -11.44
CA VAL A 22 -4.19 4.52 -11.25
C VAL A 22 -5.48 3.83 -10.84
N ARG A 23 -6.04 3.02 -11.72
CA ARG A 23 -7.29 2.31 -11.48
C ARG A 23 -7.00 0.91 -10.96
N LEU A 24 -7.60 0.55 -9.83
CA LEU A 24 -7.38 -0.77 -9.23
C LEU A 24 -7.87 -1.90 -10.14
N ALA A 25 -8.93 -1.67 -10.91
CA ALA A 25 -9.44 -2.65 -11.87
C ALA A 25 -8.41 -3.05 -12.94
N ASP A 26 -7.43 -2.19 -13.23
CA ASP A 26 -6.41 -2.47 -14.24
C ASP A 26 -5.43 -3.58 -13.78
N PHE A 27 -5.41 -3.93 -12.51
CA PHE A 27 -4.57 -5.00 -11.99
C PHE A 27 -5.25 -6.37 -12.01
N THR A 28 -6.52 -6.46 -12.41
CA THR A 28 -7.25 -7.73 -12.49
C THR A 28 -6.50 -8.69 -13.44
N GLY A 29 -6.34 -9.94 -13.02
CA GLY A 29 -5.55 -10.93 -13.75
C GLY A 29 -4.12 -11.06 -13.23
N HIS A 30 -3.67 -10.12 -12.39
CA HIS A 30 -2.39 -10.17 -11.69
C HIS A 30 -2.63 -10.21 -10.18
N LYS A 31 -1.70 -10.80 -9.44
CA LYS A 31 -1.69 -10.63 -7.98
C LYS A 31 -1.25 -9.20 -7.69
N LEU A 32 -1.76 -8.62 -6.61
CA LEU A 32 -1.49 -7.25 -6.24
C LEU A 32 -1.20 -7.14 -4.75
N VAL A 33 -0.12 -6.44 -4.40
CA VAL A 33 0.18 -6.06 -3.03
C VAL A 33 -0.02 -4.56 -2.90
N LEU A 34 -0.92 -4.17 -1.99
CA LEU A 34 -1.14 -2.78 -1.60
C LEU A 34 -0.55 -2.60 -0.21
N PHE A 35 0.46 -1.74 -0.05
CA PHE A 35 0.99 -1.44 1.27
C PHE A 35 0.71 0.03 1.62
N PHE A 36 -0.08 0.20 2.67
CA PHE A 36 -0.53 1.50 3.17
C PHE A 36 0.41 1.96 4.27
N TYR A 37 0.88 3.20 4.20
CA TYR A 37 1.80 3.75 5.19
C TYR A 37 1.44 5.20 5.53
N PRO A 38 1.79 5.67 6.75
CA PRO A 38 1.34 6.96 7.22
C PRO A 38 1.84 8.18 6.46
N LYS A 39 3.14 8.25 6.14
CA LYS A 39 3.71 9.48 5.59
C LYS A 39 5.06 9.27 4.94
N ASP A 40 5.24 9.85 3.75
CA ASP A 40 6.52 9.85 3.03
C ASP A 40 7.65 10.41 3.88
N ASP A 41 8.84 9.83 3.70
CA ASP A 41 10.10 10.31 4.26
C ASP A 41 10.13 10.34 5.80
N THR A 42 9.33 9.51 6.45
CA THR A 42 9.46 9.22 7.88
C THR A 42 10.25 7.92 8.05
N PRO A 43 10.94 7.68 9.19
CA PRO A 43 11.87 6.54 9.32
C PRO A 43 11.25 5.17 8.99
N GLY A 44 10.15 4.81 9.60
CA GLY A 44 9.50 3.52 9.37
C GLY A 44 8.96 3.35 7.96
N CYS A 45 8.36 4.40 7.40
CA CYS A 45 7.82 4.39 6.05
C CYS A 45 8.94 4.31 5.01
N THR A 46 10.05 4.98 5.25
CA THR A 46 11.24 4.91 4.38
C THR A 46 11.79 3.49 4.35
N THR A 47 11.98 2.88 5.52
CA THR A 47 12.48 1.50 5.60
C THR A 47 11.54 0.53 4.87
N GLU A 48 10.25 0.64 5.09
CA GLU A 48 9.26 -0.22 4.43
C GLU A 48 9.32 -0.10 2.90
N ASN A 49 9.37 1.14 2.39
CA ASN A 49 9.46 1.38 0.95
C ASN A 49 10.77 0.87 0.34
N ILE A 50 11.89 1.03 1.06
CA ILE A 50 13.18 0.48 0.63
C ILE A 50 13.13 -1.05 0.59
N ASP A 51 12.55 -1.68 1.61
CA ASP A 51 12.43 -3.13 1.68
C ASP A 51 11.60 -3.69 0.52
N PHE A 52 10.43 -3.11 0.23
CA PHE A 52 9.62 -3.51 -0.91
C PHE A 52 10.33 -3.25 -2.24
N SER A 53 10.99 -2.10 -2.37
CA SER A 53 11.75 -1.78 -3.59
C SER A 53 12.89 -2.77 -3.85
N ALA A 54 13.58 -3.19 -2.80
CA ALA A 54 14.64 -4.19 -2.91
C ALA A 54 14.13 -5.55 -3.41
N LEU A 55 12.87 -5.87 -3.15
CA LEU A 55 12.24 -7.13 -3.55
C LEU A 55 11.33 -6.98 -4.77
N ALA A 56 11.30 -5.81 -5.41
CA ALA A 56 10.38 -5.53 -6.51
C ALA A 56 10.50 -6.52 -7.67
N ASP A 57 11.73 -6.90 -8.04
CA ASP A 57 11.95 -7.89 -9.11
C ASP A 57 11.43 -9.27 -8.71
N ASP A 58 11.60 -9.65 -7.46
CA ASP A 58 11.10 -10.94 -6.96
C ASP A 58 9.57 -10.97 -6.95
N PHE A 59 8.92 -9.87 -6.61
CA PHE A 59 7.46 -9.75 -6.73
C PHE A 59 7.02 -9.87 -8.18
N ALA A 60 7.71 -9.21 -9.10
CA ALA A 60 7.39 -9.31 -10.53
C ALA A 60 7.52 -10.74 -11.04
N LYS A 61 8.57 -11.47 -10.63
CA LYS A 61 8.76 -12.88 -10.98
C LYS A 61 7.65 -13.77 -10.42
N ALA A 62 7.03 -13.37 -9.32
CA ALA A 62 5.88 -14.05 -8.73
C ALA A 62 4.55 -13.61 -9.34
N GLY A 63 4.56 -12.85 -10.44
CA GLY A 63 3.35 -12.34 -11.09
C GLY A 63 2.57 -11.34 -10.24
N THR A 64 3.26 -10.62 -9.38
CA THR A 64 2.65 -9.75 -8.37
C THR A 64 3.06 -8.30 -8.59
N ALA A 65 2.07 -7.41 -8.74
CA ALA A 65 2.30 -5.97 -8.78
C ALA A 65 2.38 -5.40 -7.36
N LEU A 66 3.19 -4.36 -7.19
CA LEU A 66 3.31 -3.63 -5.93
C LEU A 66 2.73 -2.24 -6.09
N LEU A 67 2.09 -1.72 -5.06
CA LEU A 67 1.64 -0.34 -5.00
C LEU A 67 1.65 0.14 -3.54
N GLY A 68 2.53 1.11 -3.25
CA GLY A 68 2.55 1.78 -1.96
C GLY A 68 1.59 2.95 -1.95
N ILE A 69 0.84 3.12 -0.88
CA ILE A 69 -0.25 4.09 -0.80
C ILE A 69 -0.15 4.91 0.48
N SER A 70 -0.20 6.22 0.33
CA SER A 70 -0.39 7.15 1.44
C SER A 70 -1.30 8.29 1.01
N LYS A 71 -1.66 9.15 1.98
CA LYS A 71 -2.44 10.36 1.69
C LYS A 71 -1.56 11.53 1.21
N ASP A 72 -0.25 11.33 1.11
CA ASP A 72 0.67 12.36 0.62
C ASP A 72 0.36 12.72 -0.83
N PRO A 73 0.52 14.00 -1.23
CA PRO A 73 0.25 14.42 -2.60
C PRO A 73 1.32 13.88 -3.60
N PRO A 74 0.98 13.81 -4.89
CA PRO A 74 1.89 13.25 -5.91
C PRO A 74 3.29 13.86 -5.93
N LYS A 75 3.42 15.18 -5.74
CA LYS A 75 4.73 15.84 -5.71
C LYS A 75 5.61 15.35 -4.58
N LYS A 76 5.01 15.04 -3.43
CA LYS A 76 5.75 14.52 -2.28
C LYS A 76 6.27 13.12 -2.57
N HIS A 77 5.46 12.29 -3.22
CA HIS A 77 5.88 10.97 -3.68
C HIS A 77 7.05 11.06 -4.67
N GLN A 78 7.02 12.01 -5.60
CA GLN A 78 8.13 12.23 -6.53
C GLN A 78 9.45 12.49 -5.78
N LYS A 79 9.41 13.37 -4.79
CA LYS A 79 10.60 13.70 -3.97
C LYS A 79 11.09 12.49 -3.18
N PHE A 80 10.16 11.75 -2.60
CA PHE A 80 10.48 10.56 -1.80
C PHE A 80 11.15 9.48 -2.66
N ILE A 81 10.58 9.20 -3.83
CA ILE A 81 11.14 8.25 -4.79
C ILE A 81 12.56 8.66 -5.21
N ALA A 82 12.75 9.93 -5.59
CA ALA A 82 14.05 10.43 -6.03
C ALA A 82 15.09 10.38 -4.91
N LYS A 83 14.70 10.76 -3.70
CA LYS A 83 15.62 10.82 -2.56
C LYS A 83 16.18 9.44 -2.18
N HIS A 84 15.35 8.40 -2.25
CA HIS A 84 15.72 7.06 -1.78
C HIS A 84 15.88 6.04 -2.90
N GLY A 85 15.75 6.44 -4.17
CA GLY A 85 15.88 5.53 -5.30
C GLY A 85 14.84 4.40 -5.28
N LEU A 86 13.60 4.71 -4.91
CA LEU A 86 12.55 3.71 -4.77
C LEU A 86 12.11 3.18 -6.14
N THR A 87 11.96 1.86 -6.25
CA THR A 87 11.48 1.20 -7.46
C THR A 87 10.06 0.64 -7.33
N ALA A 88 9.58 0.45 -6.09
CA ALA A 88 8.19 0.08 -5.87
C ALA A 88 7.29 1.28 -6.23
N PRO A 89 6.26 1.09 -7.09
CA PRO A 89 5.37 2.18 -7.46
C PRO A 89 4.61 2.74 -6.26
N LEU A 90 4.36 4.05 -6.28
CA LEU A 90 3.57 4.73 -5.26
C LEU A 90 2.34 5.37 -5.88
N ALA A 91 1.31 5.56 -5.08
CA ALA A 91 0.12 6.29 -5.47
C ALA A 91 -0.43 7.09 -4.30
N SER A 92 -1.04 8.23 -4.61
CA SER A 92 -1.70 9.09 -3.64
C SER A 92 -3.16 8.71 -3.53
N ASP A 93 -3.64 8.54 -2.30
CA ASP A 93 -5.05 8.29 -2.03
C ASP A 93 -5.82 9.60 -1.87
N ALA A 94 -7.11 9.58 -2.14
CA ALA A 94 -7.96 10.75 -1.95
C ALA A 94 -8.00 11.15 -0.48
N GLU A 95 -8.10 12.46 -0.21
CA GLU A 95 -8.11 13.00 1.16
C GLU A 95 -9.31 12.49 1.96
N THR A 96 -10.45 12.33 1.31
CA THR A 96 -11.69 11.85 1.93
C THR A 96 -12.34 10.79 1.04
N GLU A 97 -13.00 9.82 1.67
CA GLU A 97 -13.70 8.74 0.96
C GLU A 97 -12.80 7.97 -0.02
N GLY A 98 -11.49 7.98 0.24
CA GLY A 98 -10.53 7.26 -0.57
C GLY A 98 -10.44 5.79 -0.19
N LEU A 99 -9.52 5.07 -0.85
CA LEU A 99 -9.34 3.64 -0.65
C LEU A 99 -9.04 3.29 0.80
N SER A 100 -8.10 4.00 1.44
CA SER A 100 -7.74 3.73 2.83
C SER A 100 -8.89 3.99 3.80
N ASP A 101 -9.75 4.96 3.50
CA ASP A 101 -10.97 5.21 4.28
C ASP A 101 -11.93 4.01 4.16
N VAL A 102 -12.19 3.58 2.94
CA VAL A 102 -13.12 2.48 2.64
C VAL A 102 -12.65 1.16 3.25
N LEU A 103 -11.34 0.88 3.20
CA LEU A 103 -10.79 -0.36 3.73
C LEU A 103 -10.66 -0.36 5.26
N GLY A 104 -10.86 0.78 5.92
CA GLY A 104 -10.79 0.88 7.37
C GLY A 104 -9.39 1.15 7.92
N PHE A 105 -8.44 1.56 7.08
CA PHE A 105 -7.05 1.83 7.50
C PHE A 105 -6.81 3.29 7.85
N TRP A 106 -7.63 4.21 7.35
CA TRP A 106 -7.59 5.62 7.74
C TRP A 106 -8.60 5.82 8.85
N THR A 107 -8.13 6.01 10.06
CA THR A 107 -8.98 5.98 11.23
C THR A 107 -8.47 6.92 12.32
N GLU A 108 -9.29 7.11 13.34
CA GLU A 108 -8.92 7.92 14.48
C GLU A 108 -7.85 7.22 15.33
N LYS A 109 -6.78 7.96 15.62
CA LYS A 109 -5.71 7.54 16.52
C LYS A 109 -5.66 8.51 17.70
N SER A 110 -5.18 8.05 18.85
CA SER A 110 -4.96 8.91 20.01
C SER A 110 -3.50 8.84 20.47
N MET A 111 -2.96 10.00 20.87
CA MET A 111 -1.61 10.11 21.42
C MET A 111 -1.60 11.26 22.40
N TYR A 112 -1.14 11.02 23.64
CA TYR A 112 -1.06 12.05 24.70
C TYR A 112 -2.41 12.73 24.93
N GLY A 113 -3.52 11.99 24.92
CA GLY A 113 -4.86 12.51 25.15
C GLY A 113 -5.47 13.29 23.98
N ARG A 114 -4.78 13.34 22.83
CA ARG A 114 -5.29 13.98 21.60
C ARG A 114 -5.70 12.95 20.59
N SER A 115 -6.83 13.18 19.92
CA SER A 115 -7.30 12.36 18.81
C SER A 115 -6.95 13.02 17.49
N TYR A 116 -6.53 12.22 16.51
CA TYR A 116 -6.24 12.68 15.15
C TYR A 116 -6.54 11.55 14.15
N LEU A 117 -6.80 11.90 12.91
CA LEU A 117 -6.94 10.94 11.84
C LEU A 117 -5.56 10.53 11.33
N GLY A 118 -5.35 9.24 11.12
CA GLY A 118 -4.09 8.73 10.60
C GLY A 118 -4.21 7.37 9.96
N MET A 119 -3.18 7.01 9.20
CA MET A 119 -3.10 5.70 8.54
C MET A 119 -2.59 4.65 9.52
N VAL A 120 -3.33 3.55 9.62
CA VAL A 120 -2.82 2.33 10.23
C VAL A 120 -1.97 1.64 9.17
N ARG A 121 -0.68 1.43 9.44
CA ARG A 121 0.21 0.72 8.53
C ARG A 121 -0.36 -0.67 8.25
N SER A 122 -0.70 -0.94 7.00
CA SER A 122 -1.42 -2.15 6.62
C SER A 122 -0.98 -2.62 5.25
N THR A 123 -1.05 -3.92 5.01
CA THR A 123 -0.76 -4.50 3.70
C THR A 123 -1.88 -5.46 3.32
N VAL A 124 -2.28 -5.41 2.06
CA VAL A 124 -3.32 -6.29 1.50
C VAL A 124 -2.74 -7.03 0.31
N LEU A 125 -2.84 -8.35 0.32
CA LEU A 125 -2.49 -9.21 -0.82
C LEU A 125 -3.77 -9.61 -1.52
N VAL A 126 -3.86 -9.28 -2.80
CA VAL A 126 -5.04 -9.52 -3.64
C VAL A 126 -4.72 -10.58 -4.69
N GLY A 127 -5.60 -11.54 -4.87
CA GLY A 127 -5.47 -12.57 -5.88
C GLY A 127 -5.82 -12.08 -7.29
N THR A 128 -5.58 -12.94 -8.28
CA THR A 128 -5.85 -12.62 -9.70
C THR A 128 -7.33 -12.39 -9.99
N ASP A 129 -8.21 -12.86 -9.11
CA ASP A 129 -9.67 -12.70 -9.21
C ASP A 129 -10.17 -11.37 -8.60
N GLY A 130 -9.27 -10.52 -8.09
CA GLY A 130 -9.64 -9.27 -7.43
C GLY A 130 -10.12 -9.44 -6.00
N LYS A 131 -10.03 -10.63 -5.44
CA LYS A 131 -10.41 -10.89 -4.05
C LYS A 131 -9.19 -10.85 -3.13
N VAL A 132 -9.40 -10.32 -1.93
CA VAL A 132 -8.37 -10.23 -0.90
C VAL A 132 -8.02 -11.64 -0.42
N ALA A 133 -6.73 -11.97 -0.45
CA ALA A 133 -6.22 -13.25 0.05
C ALA A 133 -5.73 -13.12 1.50
N LEU A 134 -4.99 -12.08 1.81
CA LEU A 134 -4.43 -11.84 3.15
C LEU A 134 -4.44 -10.35 3.49
N VAL A 135 -4.54 -10.06 4.78
CA VAL A 135 -4.45 -8.71 5.33
C VAL A 135 -3.50 -8.72 6.53
N TRP A 136 -2.55 -7.79 6.53
CA TRP A 136 -1.67 -7.52 7.69
C TRP A 136 -2.06 -6.14 8.21
N SER A 137 -2.58 -6.06 9.43
CA SER A 137 -2.97 -4.78 10.03
C SER A 137 -3.04 -4.91 11.56
N PRO A 138 -2.25 -4.14 12.33
CA PRO A 138 -1.16 -3.27 11.88
C PRO A 138 0.08 -4.04 11.44
N VAL A 139 0.98 -3.36 10.73
CA VAL A 139 2.22 -3.94 10.22
C VAL A 139 3.40 -3.48 11.08
N LYS A 140 4.29 -4.43 11.39
CA LYS A 140 5.64 -4.13 11.88
C LYS A 140 6.61 -4.28 10.71
N VAL A 141 7.39 -3.25 10.44
CA VAL A 141 8.21 -3.15 9.22
C VAL A 141 9.29 -4.23 9.10
N LYS A 142 9.95 -4.57 10.21
CA LYS A 142 11.06 -5.53 10.21
C LYS A 142 10.62 -6.88 9.65
N GLY A 143 11.22 -7.30 8.53
CA GLY A 143 10.94 -8.59 7.89
C GLY A 143 9.59 -8.67 7.18
N HIS A 144 8.81 -7.60 7.17
CA HIS A 144 7.45 -7.62 6.63
C HIS A 144 7.43 -7.83 5.11
N ALA A 145 8.24 -7.08 4.35
CA ALA A 145 8.26 -7.19 2.89
C ALA A 145 8.62 -8.61 2.44
N ALA A 146 9.58 -9.26 3.12
CA ALA A 146 9.95 -10.64 2.84
C ALA A 146 8.81 -11.62 3.15
N GLU A 147 8.08 -11.40 4.25
CA GLU A 147 6.91 -12.21 4.60
C GLU A 147 5.81 -12.09 3.55
N VAL A 148 5.54 -10.88 3.07
CA VAL A 148 4.55 -10.62 2.03
C VAL A 148 4.96 -11.29 0.72
N LEU A 149 6.25 -11.21 0.35
CA LEU A 149 6.76 -11.88 -0.85
C LEU A 149 6.52 -13.39 -0.78
N LYS A 150 6.83 -14.00 0.36
CA LYS A 150 6.62 -15.43 0.57
C LYS A 150 5.15 -15.80 0.39
N ALA A 151 4.24 -15.00 0.92
CA ALA A 151 2.80 -15.21 0.78
C ALA A 151 2.35 -15.06 -0.69
N ALA A 152 2.88 -14.07 -1.40
CA ALA A 152 2.58 -13.87 -2.83
C ALA A 152 3.07 -15.03 -3.69
N GLN A 153 4.26 -15.57 -3.39
CA GLN A 153 4.81 -16.74 -4.08
C GLN A 153 3.96 -17.99 -3.87
N ALA A 154 3.35 -18.11 -2.70
CA ALA A 154 2.51 -19.25 -2.34
C ALA A 154 1.08 -19.16 -2.88
N LEU A 155 0.65 -17.97 -3.31
CA LEU A 155 -0.70 -17.73 -3.83
C LEU A 155 -0.80 -18.17 -5.35
#